data_22dfb50209bd1c9e6b8e5cdedd88c140
#
_entry.id   22dfb50209bd1c9e6b8e5cdedd88c140
#
_cell.length_a   1.000
_cell.length_b   1.000
_cell.length_c   1.000
_cell.angle_alpha   90.00
_cell.angle_beta   90.00
_cell.angle_gamma   90.00
#
_symmetry.space_group_name_H-M   'P 1'
#
loop_
_entity.id
_entity.type
_entity.pdbx_description
1 polymer ?
#
loop_
_entity_poly.entity_id
_entity_poly.type
_entity_poly.pdbx_seq_one_letter_code
_entity_poly.pdbx_strand_id
1 'polypeptide(L)'
;MHRPAVDIYSGPMVSLTDSLLADLQKMFRTKGGTYIYAANGHGVWEAALTNVLSRGDKVLVLESGRFAIHWGEQAKMLGCEVEVLEGDFRCAVRPEAVAARLKQDGKNAIKAILVAQIDTASGVVNDIEAVCEAVRATGHEVLVMVDAVASLGCMPFEMDAWGVDVAITGSQKGLMTPPGLGFAAASPRARAVHNKAGLRTPYWDWTFREGEAHYHKYCGTPPQQLVFGLRAALDMIFTEGLDNVFRRHRLLAEATRRAIGVWAEGQAIGFNVTEPAERSDTVTAVVAREEIRVQPLIDYCANQCGVVLGRALGTLEGKGFRIAHMGHINAPMVIGTLGVVEMGLSVLNIPHGKGGTAAAIDYLAKAVPA
;
A
#
# COMPACT_ATOMS: atom_id res chain seq x y z
N MET A 1 -12.99 -17.71 11.58
CA MET A 1 -13.83 -16.79 12.35
C MET A 1 -14.76 -17.52 13.36
N HIS A 2 -14.60 -18.85 13.51
CA HIS A 2 -15.41 -19.65 14.44
C HIS A 2 -14.70 -19.93 15.78
N ARG A 3 -13.61 -19.22 16.08
CA ARG A 3 -12.91 -19.38 17.35
C ARG A 3 -13.73 -18.72 18.46
N PRO A 4 -13.96 -19.38 19.61
CA PRO A 4 -14.64 -18.76 20.75
C PRO A 4 -13.91 -17.48 21.21
N ALA A 5 -14.68 -16.50 21.68
CA ALA A 5 -14.11 -15.32 22.31
C ALA A 5 -13.35 -15.71 23.60
N VAL A 6 -12.27 -15.01 23.86
CA VAL A 6 -11.45 -15.17 25.07
C VAL A 6 -11.47 -13.90 25.89
N ASP A 7 -11.01 -13.98 27.15
CA ASP A 7 -10.84 -12.81 27.98
C ASP A 7 -9.89 -11.80 27.31
N ILE A 8 -10.34 -10.54 27.23
CA ILE A 8 -9.59 -9.45 26.60
C ILE A 8 -8.66 -8.71 27.57
N TYR A 9 -8.74 -9.00 28.86
CA TYR A 9 -7.96 -8.31 29.90
C TYR A 9 -6.80 -9.14 30.42
N SER A 10 -6.80 -10.44 30.18
CA SER A 10 -5.80 -11.37 30.71
C SER A 10 -5.54 -12.54 29.76
N GLY A 11 -4.48 -13.31 30.07
CA GLY A 11 -4.20 -14.60 29.42
C GLY A 11 -3.87 -14.51 27.93
N PRO A 12 -4.47 -15.39 27.09
CA PRO A 12 -4.01 -15.61 25.73
C PRO A 12 -4.11 -14.37 24.81
N MET A 13 -5.09 -13.46 25.04
CA MET A 13 -5.23 -12.27 24.20
C MET A 13 -4.10 -11.26 24.42
N VAL A 14 -3.64 -11.12 25.67
CA VAL A 14 -2.50 -10.25 26.00
C VAL A 14 -1.23 -10.74 25.32
N SER A 15 -0.86 -12.01 25.53
CA SER A 15 0.33 -12.61 24.93
C SER A 15 0.28 -12.57 23.39
N LEU A 16 -0.91 -12.78 22.82
CA LEU A 16 -1.12 -12.68 21.37
C LEU A 16 -0.85 -11.28 20.86
N THR A 17 -1.42 -10.26 21.52
CA THR A 17 -1.21 -8.86 21.14
C THR A 17 0.25 -8.45 21.20
N ASP A 18 0.95 -8.83 22.28
CA ASP A 18 2.37 -8.53 22.44
C ASP A 18 3.20 -9.18 21.32
N SER A 19 2.90 -10.44 20.98
CA SER A 19 3.56 -11.14 19.87
C SER A 19 3.30 -10.46 18.52
N LEU A 20 2.08 -9.96 18.29
CA LEU A 20 1.73 -9.24 17.06
C LEU A 20 2.45 -7.89 16.96
N LEU A 21 2.55 -7.13 18.05
CA LEU A 21 3.27 -5.87 18.06
C LEU A 21 4.76 -6.08 17.76
N ALA A 22 5.38 -7.11 18.34
CA ALA A 22 6.77 -7.48 18.06
C ALA A 22 6.97 -7.91 16.60
N ASP A 23 6.03 -8.67 16.03
CA ASP A 23 6.10 -9.10 14.64
C ASP A 23 5.82 -7.97 13.66
N LEU A 24 4.96 -7.02 14.00
CA LEU A 24 4.78 -5.79 13.21
C LEU A 24 6.06 -4.97 13.16
N GLN A 25 6.85 -4.90 14.25
CA GLN A 25 8.18 -4.26 14.19
C GLN A 25 9.08 -4.93 13.15
N LYS A 26 9.07 -6.28 13.08
CA LYS A 26 9.81 -7.01 12.05
C LYS A 26 9.28 -6.73 10.64
N MET A 27 7.96 -6.64 10.49
CA MET A 27 7.34 -6.34 9.19
C MET A 27 7.70 -4.95 8.68
N PHE A 28 7.69 -3.93 9.54
CA PHE A 28 8.11 -2.56 9.20
C PHE A 28 9.63 -2.40 9.19
N ARG A 29 10.38 -3.36 9.69
CA ARG A 29 11.83 -3.27 9.93
C ARG A 29 12.20 -2.05 10.76
N THR A 30 11.57 -1.91 11.92
CA THR A 30 11.75 -0.80 12.85
C THR A 30 11.96 -1.27 14.29
N LYS A 31 12.71 -0.48 15.04
CA LYS A 31 12.78 -0.54 16.51
C LYS A 31 11.83 0.46 17.18
N GLY A 32 11.13 1.25 16.40
CA GLY A 32 10.15 2.23 16.85
C GLY A 32 8.86 1.61 17.38
N GLY A 33 7.94 2.45 17.84
CA GLY A 33 6.62 2.01 18.33
C GLY A 33 5.74 1.49 17.19
N THR A 34 5.00 0.41 17.45
CA THR A 34 3.99 -0.12 16.52
C THR A 34 2.62 -0.14 17.18
N TYR A 35 1.58 0.14 16.40
CA TYR A 35 0.22 0.32 16.89
C TYR A 35 -0.78 -0.44 16.03
N ILE A 36 -1.76 -1.07 16.68
CA ILE A 36 -2.87 -1.81 16.04
C ILE A 36 -4.17 -1.03 16.25
N TYR A 37 -4.94 -0.82 15.18
CA TYR A 37 -6.22 -0.13 15.21
C TYR A 37 -7.33 -1.02 14.65
N ALA A 38 -8.52 -0.96 15.24
CA ALA A 38 -9.74 -1.45 14.60
C ALA A 38 -10.16 -0.43 13.53
N ALA A 39 -9.56 -0.53 12.36
CA ALA A 39 -9.67 0.45 11.27
C ALA A 39 -9.28 -0.17 9.92
N ASN A 40 -9.48 0.57 8.85
CA ASN A 40 -8.88 0.32 7.54
C ASN A 40 -7.74 1.33 7.27
N GLY A 41 -7.15 1.30 6.05
CA GLY A 41 -6.06 2.20 5.68
C GLY A 41 -6.41 3.70 5.85
N HIS A 42 -7.63 4.11 5.50
CA HIS A 42 -8.05 5.51 5.65
C HIS A 42 -8.12 5.94 7.12
N GLY A 43 -8.59 5.06 8.02
CA GLY A 43 -8.56 5.35 9.45
C GLY A 43 -7.14 5.46 10.01
N VAL A 44 -6.20 4.68 9.47
CA VAL A 44 -4.80 4.77 9.90
C VAL A 44 -4.08 5.99 9.30
N TRP A 45 -4.51 6.50 8.14
CA TRP A 45 -4.09 7.81 7.65
C TRP A 45 -4.41 8.90 8.68
N GLU A 46 -5.66 8.93 9.18
CA GLU A 46 -6.07 9.87 10.21
C GLU A 46 -5.27 9.68 11.49
N ALA A 47 -5.08 8.43 11.93
CA ALA A 47 -4.26 8.12 13.09
C ALA A 47 -2.83 8.67 12.95
N ALA A 48 -2.20 8.49 11.78
CA ALA A 48 -0.86 9.01 11.52
C ALA A 48 -0.82 10.55 11.58
N LEU A 49 -1.74 11.22 10.88
CA LEU A 49 -1.81 12.68 10.84
C LEU A 49 -2.06 13.29 12.22
N THR A 50 -3.04 12.75 12.96
CA THR A 50 -3.43 13.32 14.26
C THR A 50 -2.37 13.15 15.34
N ASN A 51 -1.49 12.18 15.20
CA ASN A 51 -0.43 11.95 16.17
C ASN A 51 0.80 12.85 15.98
N VAL A 52 0.96 13.53 14.86
CA VAL A 52 2.18 14.32 14.58
C VAL A 52 1.92 15.75 14.11
N LEU A 53 0.66 16.11 13.85
CA LEU A 53 0.31 17.43 13.31
C LEU A 53 -0.59 18.23 14.26
N SER A 54 -0.64 19.54 14.00
CA SER A 54 -1.53 20.52 14.61
C SER A 54 -2.33 21.23 13.52
N ARG A 55 -3.45 21.89 13.90
CA ARG A 55 -4.20 22.73 12.95
C ARG A 55 -3.31 23.85 12.41
N GLY A 56 -3.38 24.06 11.10
CA GLY A 56 -2.54 25.04 10.39
C GLY A 56 -1.14 24.52 10.02
N ASP A 57 -0.73 23.33 10.47
CA ASP A 57 0.52 22.74 9.99
C ASP A 57 0.43 22.46 8.49
N LYS A 58 1.52 22.77 7.77
CA LYS A 58 1.61 22.51 6.33
C LYS A 58 2.14 21.11 6.05
N VAL A 59 1.49 20.40 5.14
CA VAL A 59 1.94 19.12 4.61
C VAL A 59 2.19 19.21 3.11
N LEU A 60 3.19 18.47 2.64
CA LEU A 60 3.52 18.31 1.22
C LEU A 60 3.10 16.91 0.77
N VAL A 61 2.15 16.85 -0.13
CA VAL A 61 1.69 15.58 -0.75
C VAL A 61 2.51 15.33 -2.00
N LEU A 62 3.11 14.15 -2.11
CA LEU A 62 3.81 13.73 -3.32
C LEU A 62 2.82 12.98 -4.21
N GLU A 63 2.38 13.60 -5.31
CA GLU A 63 1.38 13.03 -6.18
C GLU A 63 1.98 11.91 -7.04
N SER A 64 1.41 10.71 -6.92
CA SER A 64 1.70 9.54 -7.78
C SER A 64 0.44 8.73 -8.10
N GLY A 65 -0.71 9.18 -7.59
CA GLY A 65 -2.00 8.55 -7.81
C GLY A 65 -3.08 9.08 -6.87
N ARG A 66 -4.24 8.43 -6.91
CA ARG A 66 -5.45 8.86 -6.16
C ARG A 66 -5.25 8.76 -4.65
N PHE A 67 -4.52 7.75 -4.14
CA PHE A 67 -4.41 7.53 -2.70
C PHE A 67 -3.51 8.57 -2.04
N ALA A 68 -2.43 8.99 -2.69
CA ALA A 68 -1.59 10.10 -2.22
C ALA A 68 -2.42 11.38 -2.06
N ILE A 69 -3.19 11.76 -3.09
CA ILE A 69 -4.07 12.95 -3.08
C ILE A 69 -5.14 12.82 -2.00
N HIS A 70 -5.78 11.65 -1.87
CA HIS A 70 -6.85 11.44 -0.88
C HIS A 70 -6.34 11.55 0.56
N TRP A 71 -5.10 11.12 0.83
CA TRP A 71 -4.48 11.34 2.14
C TRP A 71 -4.28 12.83 2.43
N GLY A 72 -3.87 13.61 1.43
CA GLY A 72 -3.81 15.08 1.52
C GLY A 72 -5.19 15.72 1.76
N GLU A 73 -6.23 15.26 1.05
CA GLU A 73 -7.61 15.72 1.27
C GLU A 73 -8.05 15.49 2.73
N GLN A 74 -7.68 14.33 3.31
CA GLN A 74 -7.96 14.04 4.71
C GLN A 74 -7.18 14.96 5.66
N ALA A 75 -5.91 15.25 5.39
CA ALA A 75 -5.13 16.22 6.16
C ALA A 75 -5.78 17.61 6.13
N LYS A 76 -6.29 18.04 4.97
CA LYS A 76 -7.04 19.30 4.80
C LYS A 76 -8.33 19.32 5.65
N MET A 77 -9.08 18.22 5.69
CA MET A 77 -10.27 18.10 6.53
C MET A 77 -9.97 18.20 8.03
N LEU A 78 -8.78 17.77 8.45
CA LEU A 78 -8.30 17.91 9.82
C LEU A 78 -7.81 19.34 10.14
N GLY A 79 -7.76 20.22 9.14
CA GLY A 79 -7.38 21.62 9.29
C GLY A 79 -5.91 21.90 9.05
N CYS A 80 -5.19 21.00 8.36
CA CYS A 80 -3.84 21.26 7.87
C CYS A 80 -3.87 22.07 6.55
N GLU A 81 -2.79 22.81 6.30
CA GLU A 81 -2.52 23.39 4.99
C GLU A 81 -1.90 22.31 4.10
N VAL A 82 -2.45 22.11 2.91
CA VAL A 82 -1.99 21.07 1.98
C VAL A 82 -1.41 21.70 0.73
N GLU A 83 -0.17 21.34 0.46
CA GLU A 83 0.50 21.62 -0.79
C GLU A 83 0.74 20.31 -1.54
N VAL A 84 0.51 20.29 -2.83
CA VAL A 84 0.74 19.13 -3.68
C VAL A 84 1.99 19.39 -4.52
N LEU A 85 2.98 18.51 -4.42
CA LEU A 85 4.03 18.42 -5.42
C LEU A 85 3.44 17.64 -6.59
N GLU A 86 3.10 18.39 -7.64
CA GLU A 86 2.42 17.84 -8.81
C GLU A 86 3.26 16.75 -9.47
N GLY A 87 2.62 15.66 -9.81
CA GLY A 87 3.15 14.52 -10.54
C GLY A 87 2.19 14.09 -11.63
N ASP A 88 2.36 12.91 -12.13
CA ASP A 88 1.36 12.27 -12.97
C ASP A 88 1.08 10.85 -12.47
N PHE A 89 -0.06 10.27 -12.89
CA PHE A 89 -0.42 8.92 -12.49
C PHE A 89 0.32 7.83 -13.28
N ARG A 90 1.39 8.18 -13.98
CA ARG A 90 2.14 7.28 -14.87
C ARG A 90 3.61 7.10 -14.49
N CYS A 91 4.11 7.99 -13.63
CA CYS A 91 5.52 8.04 -13.22
C CYS A 91 5.66 8.17 -11.71
N ALA A 92 6.79 7.69 -11.18
CA ALA A 92 7.16 7.89 -9.78
C ALA A 92 7.53 9.35 -9.50
N VAL A 93 7.36 9.74 -8.25
CA VAL A 93 7.85 11.03 -7.74
C VAL A 93 9.37 11.13 -7.94
N ARG A 94 9.82 12.29 -8.37
CA ARG A 94 11.26 12.56 -8.56
C ARG A 94 11.87 13.10 -7.26
N PRO A 95 12.84 12.38 -6.65
CA PRO A 95 13.47 12.81 -5.39
C PRO A 95 14.09 14.21 -5.47
N GLU A 96 14.62 14.59 -6.65
CA GLU A 96 15.21 15.89 -6.91
C GLU A 96 14.16 17.02 -6.84
N ALA A 97 12.94 16.76 -7.27
CA ALA A 97 11.84 17.72 -7.18
C ALA A 97 11.43 17.94 -5.73
N VAL A 98 11.43 16.88 -4.91
CA VAL A 98 11.19 16.97 -3.46
C VAL A 98 12.27 17.82 -2.80
N ALA A 99 13.54 17.53 -3.06
CA ALA A 99 14.66 18.31 -2.52
C ALA A 99 14.61 19.78 -2.95
N ALA A 100 14.31 20.05 -4.22
CA ALA A 100 14.19 21.40 -4.75
C ALA A 100 13.07 22.17 -4.04
N ARG A 101 11.91 21.53 -3.81
CA ARG A 101 10.78 22.15 -3.11
C ARG A 101 11.13 22.45 -1.64
N LEU A 102 11.78 21.53 -0.93
CA LEU A 102 12.16 21.73 0.47
C LEU A 102 13.21 22.84 0.63
N LYS A 103 14.17 22.96 -0.30
CA LYS A 103 15.14 24.08 -0.29
C LYS A 103 14.48 25.46 -0.42
N GLN A 104 13.29 25.53 -1.03
CA GLN A 104 12.51 26.77 -1.14
C GLN A 104 11.73 27.07 0.14
N ASP A 105 11.57 26.09 1.05
CA ASP A 105 10.91 26.27 2.35
C ASP A 105 11.89 26.72 3.44
N GLY A 106 12.54 27.85 3.26
CA GLY A 106 13.56 28.36 4.16
C GLY A 106 13.11 28.64 5.61
N LYS A 107 11.80 28.52 5.90
CA LYS A 107 11.21 28.68 7.24
C LYS A 107 10.85 27.33 7.89
N ASN A 108 11.11 26.20 7.25
CA ASN A 108 10.67 24.89 7.70
C ASN A 108 9.16 24.87 8.02
N ALA A 109 8.35 25.48 7.14
CA ALA A 109 6.90 25.55 7.32
C ALA A 109 6.23 24.20 7.05
N ILE A 110 6.78 23.41 6.12
CA ILE A 110 6.31 22.06 5.82
C ILE A 110 6.70 21.14 6.97
N LYS A 111 5.70 20.54 7.64
CA LYS A 111 5.89 19.67 8.82
C LYS A 111 5.96 18.19 8.46
N ALA A 112 5.25 17.78 7.41
CA ALA A 112 5.26 16.40 6.96
C ALA A 112 5.18 16.30 5.44
N ILE A 113 5.82 15.27 4.90
CA ILE A 113 5.62 14.77 3.54
C ILE A 113 4.70 13.56 3.62
N LEU A 114 3.69 13.50 2.75
CA LEU A 114 2.79 12.36 2.60
C LEU A 114 3.09 11.69 1.26
N VAL A 115 3.54 10.44 1.29
CA VAL A 115 3.88 9.67 0.10
C VAL A 115 3.35 8.24 0.18
N ALA A 116 2.75 7.74 -0.89
CA ALA A 116 2.43 6.33 -1.02
C ALA A 116 3.63 5.58 -1.63
N GLN A 117 4.12 4.51 -0.99
CA GLN A 117 5.15 3.68 -1.63
C GLN A 117 4.59 3.05 -2.92
N ILE A 118 3.35 2.55 -2.86
CA ILE A 118 2.61 2.11 -4.05
C ILE A 118 1.25 2.78 -4.05
N ASP A 119 0.97 3.60 -5.06
CA ASP A 119 -0.39 4.06 -5.28
C ASP A 119 -1.14 3.04 -6.15
N THR A 120 -2.10 2.34 -5.56
CA THR A 120 -2.81 1.26 -6.26
C THR A 120 -3.80 1.76 -7.32
N ALA A 121 -4.09 3.06 -7.38
CA ALA A 121 -4.89 3.62 -8.47
C ALA A 121 -4.09 3.69 -9.76
N SER A 122 -2.82 4.07 -9.67
CA SER A 122 -1.91 4.22 -10.81
C SER A 122 -1.06 2.98 -11.09
N GLY A 123 -0.73 2.19 -10.06
CA GLY A 123 0.24 1.09 -10.12
C GLY A 123 1.69 1.56 -10.02
N VAL A 124 1.92 2.82 -9.69
CA VAL A 124 3.26 3.42 -9.55
C VAL A 124 3.90 2.98 -8.23
N VAL A 125 5.18 2.68 -8.28
CA VAL A 125 6.07 2.51 -7.11
C VAL A 125 6.94 3.74 -6.98
N ASN A 126 6.93 4.36 -5.80
CA ASN A 126 7.86 5.42 -5.44
C ASN A 126 9.07 4.83 -4.70
N ASP A 127 10.25 5.28 -5.05
CA ASP A 127 11.50 4.94 -4.35
C ASP A 127 11.58 5.75 -3.05
N ILE A 128 11.12 5.12 -1.95
CA ILE A 128 11.08 5.78 -0.64
C ILE A 128 12.48 6.02 -0.10
N GLU A 129 13.43 5.13 -0.35
CA GLU A 129 14.83 5.32 0.05
C GLU A 129 15.41 6.59 -0.57
N ALA A 130 15.30 6.72 -1.90
CA ALA A 130 15.80 7.89 -2.63
C ALA A 130 15.07 9.19 -2.20
N VAL A 131 13.75 9.15 -1.94
CA VAL A 131 13.01 10.30 -1.40
C VAL A 131 13.54 10.70 -0.03
N CYS A 132 13.73 9.75 0.89
CA CYS A 132 14.27 10.02 2.22
C CYS A 132 15.72 10.55 2.17
N GLU A 133 16.56 10.03 1.27
CA GLU A 133 17.91 10.53 1.04
C GLU A 133 17.91 11.98 0.54
N ALA A 134 17.05 12.28 -0.43
CA ALA A 134 16.87 13.62 -0.97
C ALA A 134 16.40 14.61 0.11
N VAL A 135 15.47 14.20 0.98
CA VAL A 135 15.03 14.99 2.14
C VAL A 135 16.21 15.26 3.09
N ARG A 136 16.93 14.22 3.51
CA ARG A 136 18.10 14.35 4.41
C ARG A 136 19.17 15.29 3.86
N ALA A 137 19.43 15.20 2.55
CA ALA A 137 20.43 16.05 1.89
C ALA A 137 20.08 17.55 1.91
N THR A 138 18.82 17.92 2.16
CA THR A 138 18.41 19.32 2.30
C THR A 138 18.67 19.89 3.69
N GLY A 139 18.83 19.05 4.72
CA GLY A 139 18.86 19.45 6.13
C GLY A 139 17.50 19.90 6.68
N HIS A 140 16.42 19.72 5.94
CA HIS A 140 15.06 20.10 6.36
C HIS A 140 14.52 19.15 7.44
N GLU A 141 13.81 19.71 8.45
CA GLU A 141 13.29 18.95 9.60
C GLU A 141 11.94 18.25 9.36
N VAL A 142 11.46 18.19 8.12
CA VAL A 142 10.18 17.59 7.74
C VAL A 142 10.12 16.11 8.13
N LEU A 143 8.97 15.63 8.62
CA LEU A 143 8.71 14.20 8.81
C LEU A 143 8.37 13.54 7.46
N VAL A 144 8.91 12.36 7.20
CA VAL A 144 8.51 11.54 6.05
C VAL A 144 7.50 10.50 6.51
N MET A 145 6.27 10.62 6.02
CA MET A 145 5.16 9.73 6.32
C MET A 145 4.80 8.89 5.09
N VAL A 146 4.83 7.57 5.23
CA VAL A 146 4.68 6.64 4.11
C VAL A 146 3.42 5.80 4.24
N ASP A 147 2.59 5.82 3.22
CA ASP A 147 1.55 4.83 3.03
C ASP A 147 2.16 3.56 2.41
N ALA A 148 2.32 2.53 3.22
CA ALA A 148 2.76 1.20 2.83
C ALA A 148 1.61 0.18 2.76
N VAL A 149 0.36 0.66 2.63
CA VAL A 149 -0.84 -0.22 2.61
C VAL A 149 -0.71 -1.28 1.52
N ALA A 150 -0.23 -0.93 0.35
CA ALA A 150 -0.15 -1.85 -0.78
C ALA A 150 1.21 -2.53 -0.94
N SER A 151 2.22 -2.13 -0.18
CA SER A 151 3.59 -2.63 -0.31
C SER A 151 4.04 -3.53 0.83
N LEU A 152 3.66 -3.21 2.08
CA LEU A 152 4.12 -3.97 3.25
C LEU A 152 3.69 -5.43 3.18
N GLY A 153 4.64 -6.34 3.32
CA GLY A 153 4.43 -7.78 3.16
C GLY A 153 4.36 -8.26 1.70
N CYS A 154 4.62 -7.38 0.72
CA CYS A 154 4.69 -7.73 -0.71
C CYS A 154 6.00 -7.30 -1.36
N MET A 155 6.58 -6.21 -0.90
CA MET A 155 7.83 -5.64 -1.38
C MET A 155 8.70 -5.22 -0.19
N PRO A 156 10.02 -5.02 -0.38
CA PRO A 156 10.89 -4.51 0.67
C PRO A 156 10.41 -3.16 1.22
N PHE A 157 10.46 -3.04 2.53
CA PHE A 157 10.21 -1.80 3.26
C PHE A 157 11.13 -1.75 4.48
N GLU A 158 12.01 -0.76 4.52
CA GLU A 158 13.11 -0.65 5.50
C GLU A 158 12.96 0.65 6.30
N MET A 159 11.95 0.71 7.19
CA MET A 159 11.57 1.95 7.87
C MET A 159 12.76 2.69 8.49
N ASP A 160 13.53 2.00 9.35
CA ASP A 160 14.64 2.64 10.07
C ASP A 160 15.82 2.93 9.14
N ALA A 161 16.19 2.00 8.24
CA ALA A 161 17.31 2.15 7.33
C ALA A 161 17.08 3.31 6.34
N TRP A 162 15.89 3.46 5.81
CA TRP A 162 15.53 4.56 4.92
C TRP A 162 15.31 5.88 5.65
N GLY A 163 15.02 5.84 6.95
CA GLY A 163 14.75 7.04 7.76
C GLY A 163 13.32 7.54 7.62
N VAL A 164 12.36 6.65 7.45
CA VAL A 164 10.93 6.95 7.46
C VAL A 164 10.49 7.24 8.90
N ASP A 165 9.67 8.27 9.09
CA ASP A 165 9.22 8.68 10.43
C ASP A 165 7.93 8.02 10.86
N VAL A 166 6.97 7.91 9.95
CA VAL A 166 5.70 7.24 10.19
C VAL A 166 5.40 6.36 8.98
N ALA A 167 5.09 5.10 9.22
CA ALA A 167 4.61 4.20 8.19
C ALA A 167 3.26 3.63 8.58
N ILE A 168 2.37 3.46 7.60
CA ILE A 168 1.04 2.88 7.84
C ILE A 168 0.76 1.73 6.88
N THR A 169 -0.07 0.77 7.33
CA THR A 169 -0.58 -0.30 6.48
C THR A 169 -1.94 -0.80 6.93
N GLY A 170 -2.55 -1.69 6.15
CA GLY A 170 -3.84 -2.31 6.43
C GLY A 170 -3.79 -3.83 6.30
N SER A 171 -4.72 -4.51 6.98
CA SER A 171 -4.75 -5.97 7.09
C SER A 171 -5.08 -6.70 5.78
N GLN A 172 -5.87 -6.10 4.88
CA GLN A 172 -6.45 -6.74 3.70
C GLN A 172 -5.58 -6.73 2.45
N LYS A 173 -4.32 -6.42 2.57
CA LYS A 173 -3.33 -6.35 1.49
C LYS A 173 -2.26 -7.43 1.67
N GLY A 174 -1.00 -7.06 1.74
CA GLY A 174 0.09 -8.01 1.97
C GLY A 174 -0.02 -8.83 3.25
N LEU A 175 -0.72 -8.32 4.27
CA LEU A 175 -0.95 -9.04 5.53
C LEU A 175 -2.10 -10.05 5.47
N MET A 176 -2.71 -10.30 4.31
CA MET A 176 -3.59 -11.44 4.00
C MET A 176 -4.76 -11.68 4.97
N THR A 177 -5.17 -10.67 5.73
CA THR A 177 -6.26 -10.74 6.71
C THR A 177 -7.47 -9.95 6.17
N PRO A 178 -8.71 -10.29 6.47
CA PRO A 178 -9.86 -9.48 6.08
C PRO A 178 -9.70 -8.01 6.51
N PRO A 179 -10.34 -7.05 5.81
CA PRO A 179 -10.31 -5.64 6.22
C PRO A 179 -10.90 -5.47 7.61
N GLY A 180 -10.36 -4.54 8.39
CA GLY A 180 -10.82 -4.22 9.75
C GLY A 180 -9.70 -4.02 10.76
N LEU A 181 -8.45 -4.29 10.40
CA LEU A 181 -7.28 -3.87 11.17
C LEU A 181 -6.41 -2.93 10.33
N GLY A 182 -5.90 -1.91 10.98
CA GLY A 182 -4.92 -0.98 10.45
C GLY A 182 -3.72 -0.88 11.40
N PHE A 183 -2.56 -0.55 10.86
CA PHE A 183 -1.31 -0.56 11.61
C PHE A 183 -0.51 0.69 11.30
N ALA A 184 0.14 1.24 12.33
CA ALA A 184 1.11 2.29 12.18
C ALA A 184 2.41 1.92 12.89
N ALA A 185 3.51 2.43 12.36
CA ALA A 185 4.81 2.42 13.01
C ALA A 185 5.33 3.86 13.10
N ALA A 186 5.99 4.21 14.21
CA ALA A 186 6.49 5.56 14.47
C ALA A 186 7.95 5.53 14.92
N SER A 187 8.79 6.34 14.28
CA SER A 187 10.19 6.54 14.65
C SER A 187 10.31 7.28 16.00
N PRO A 188 11.46 7.23 16.67
CA PRO A 188 11.71 8.06 17.84
C PRO A 188 11.52 9.55 17.55
N ARG A 189 11.84 10.03 16.33
CA ARG A 189 11.65 11.41 15.90
C ARG A 189 10.16 11.77 15.82
N ALA A 190 9.34 10.92 15.22
CA ALA A 190 7.89 11.09 15.18
C ALA A 190 7.28 11.07 16.60
N ARG A 191 7.78 10.20 17.48
CA ARG A 191 7.35 10.15 18.90
C ARG A 191 7.70 11.44 19.66
N ALA A 192 8.83 12.07 19.37
CA ALA A 192 9.19 13.35 19.97
C ALA A 192 8.24 14.47 19.53
N VAL A 193 7.84 14.49 18.24
CA VAL A 193 6.86 15.44 17.69
C VAL A 193 5.46 15.18 18.26
N HIS A 194 5.06 13.92 18.42
CA HIS A 194 3.76 13.52 18.98
C HIS A 194 3.42 14.26 20.28
N ASN A 195 4.38 14.47 21.17
CA ASN A 195 4.14 15.14 22.45
C ASN A 195 3.64 16.59 22.30
N LYS A 196 3.85 17.20 21.14
CA LYS A 196 3.46 18.58 20.81
C LYS A 196 2.31 18.64 19.80
N ALA A 197 1.85 17.51 19.28
CA ALA A 197 0.80 17.46 18.28
C ALA A 197 -0.56 17.92 18.85
N GLY A 198 -1.18 18.89 18.16
CA GLY A 198 -2.44 19.50 18.57
C GLY A 198 -3.70 18.79 18.07
N LEU A 199 -3.56 17.83 17.14
CA LEU A 199 -4.69 17.09 16.55
C LEU A 199 -4.98 15.76 17.27
N ARG A 200 -4.25 15.42 18.33
CA ARG A 200 -4.43 14.15 19.03
C ARG A 200 -5.86 13.93 19.49
N THR A 201 -6.35 12.74 19.30
CA THR A 201 -7.69 12.31 19.75
C THR A 201 -7.57 10.99 20.52
N PRO A 202 -8.42 10.72 21.51
CA PRO A 202 -8.26 9.55 22.39
C PRO A 202 -8.16 8.23 21.64
N TYR A 203 -8.92 8.05 20.55
CA TYR A 203 -8.95 6.78 19.81
C TYR A 203 -7.65 6.50 19.03
N TRP A 204 -6.98 7.54 18.53
CA TRP A 204 -5.77 7.38 17.72
C TRP A 204 -4.47 7.57 18.51
N ASP A 205 -4.53 8.12 19.72
CA ASP A 205 -3.39 8.60 20.52
C ASP A 205 -2.38 7.49 20.85
N TRP A 206 -1.14 7.66 20.44
CA TRP A 206 -0.05 6.70 20.69
C TRP A 206 0.27 6.58 22.18
N THR A 207 0.29 7.69 22.92
CA THR A 207 0.57 7.67 24.36
C THR A 207 -0.49 6.86 25.11
N PHE A 208 -1.77 7.02 24.75
CA PHE A 208 -2.84 6.21 25.35
C PHE A 208 -2.64 4.72 25.05
N ARG A 209 -2.27 4.37 23.80
CA ARG A 209 -2.06 2.98 23.34
C ARG A 209 -0.84 2.30 23.95
N GLU A 210 0.13 3.07 24.43
CA GLU A 210 1.31 2.57 25.16
C GLU A 210 1.02 2.27 26.63
N GLY A 211 -0.17 2.62 27.15
CA GLY A 211 -0.57 2.36 28.54
C GLY A 211 -0.49 0.87 28.92
N GLU A 212 -0.34 0.60 30.21
CA GLU A 212 -0.07 -0.75 30.73
C GLU A 212 -1.25 -1.72 30.54
N ALA A 213 -2.49 -1.24 30.70
CA ALA A 213 -3.66 -2.10 30.56
C ALA A 213 -3.86 -2.53 29.10
N HIS A 214 -4.13 -3.81 28.88
CA HIS A 214 -4.24 -4.40 27.53
C HIS A 214 -5.27 -3.69 26.66
N TYR A 215 -6.41 -3.26 27.21
CA TYR A 215 -7.44 -2.55 26.41
C TYR A 215 -6.94 -1.23 25.80
N HIS A 216 -5.88 -0.62 26.35
CA HIS A 216 -5.25 0.56 25.77
C HIS A 216 -4.74 0.28 24.35
N LYS A 217 -4.20 -0.93 24.09
CA LYS A 217 -3.63 -1.29 22.77
C LYS A 217 -4.65 -1.17 21.63
N TYR A 218 -5.96 -1.31 21.96
CA TYR A 218 -7.06 -1.21 20.99
C TYR A 218 -7.97 -0.01 21.24
N CYS A 219 -7.74 0.78 22.29
CA CYS A 219 -8.66 1.81 22.80
C CYS A 219 -10.07 1.24 23.04
N GLY A 220 -10.13 0.07 23.66
CA GLY A 220 -11.37 -0.65 23.96
C GLY A 220 -11.28 -2.14 23.61
N THR A 221 -12.41 -2.71 23.20
CA THR A 221 -12.51 -4.14 22.87
C THR A 221 -11.82 -4.48 21.57
N PRO A 222 -10.84 -5.41 21.55
CA PRO A 222 -10.19 -5.84 20.33
C PRO A 222 -11.13 -6.63 19.42
N PRO A 223 -11.00 -6.53 18.08
CA PRO A 223 -11.73 -7.39 17.13
C PRO A 223 -11.06 -8.78 17.08
N GLN A 224 -11.33 -9.63 18.07
CA GLN A 224 -10.59 -10.86 18.38
C GLN A 224 -10.40 -11.78 17.17
N GLN A 225 -11.45 -11.96 16.34
CA GLN A 225 -11.40 -12.84 15.18
C GLN A 225 -10.41 -12.34 14.13
N LEU A 226 -10.31 -11.02 13.95
CA LEU A 226 -9.32 -10.41 13.06
C LEU A 226 -7.91 -10.50 13.64
N VAL A 227 -7.76 -10.35 14.95
CA VAL A 227 -6.49 -10.51 15.66
C VAL A 227 -5.98 -11.95 15.53
N PHE A 228 -6.85 -12.95 15.70
CA PHE A 228 -6.50 -14.36 15.44
C PHE A 228 -6.13 -14.60 13.97
N GLY A 229 -6.88 -13.98 13.03
CA GLY A 229 -6.57 -14.06 11.61
C GLY A 229 -5.22 -13.46 11.27
N LEU A 230 -4.89 -12.31 11.86
CA LEU A 230 -3.59 -11.65 11.70
C LEU A 230 -2.43 -12.55 12.20
N ARG A 231 -2.62 -13.20 13.37
CA ARG A 231 -1.58 -14.13 13.86
C ARG A 231 -1.32 -15.26 12.86
N ALA A 232 -2.37 -15.89 12.36
CA ALA A 232 -2.22 -16.95 11.35
C ALA A 232 -1.54 -16.43 10.07
N ALA A 233 -1.91 -15.24 9.62
CA ALA A 233 -1.30 -14.64 8.43
C ALA A 233 0.19 -14.32 8.62
N LEU A 234 0.58 -13.74 9.78
CA LEU A 234 1.99 -13.48 10.07
C LEU A 234 2.78 -14.77 10.24
N ASP A 235 2.21 -15.82 10.84
CA ASP A 235 2.84 -17.13 10.93
C ASP A 235 3.13 -17.71 9.52
N MET A 236 2.19 -17.57 8.59
CA MET A 236 2.40 -17.99 7.19
C MET A 236 3.50 -17.18 6.52
N ILE A 237 3.49 -15.85 6.68
CA ILE A 237 4.51 -14.95 6.10
C ILE A 237 5.91 -15.30 6.63
N PHE A 238 6.07 -15.46 7.93
CA PHE A 238 7.36 -15.77 8.52
C PHE A 238 7.81 -17.21 8.26
N THR A 239 6.89 -18.15 8.09
CA THR A 239 7.20 -19.52 7.67
C THR A 239 7.72 -19.56 6.24
N GLU A 240 7.11 -18.79 5.32
CA GLU A 240 7.61 -18.62 3.95
C GLU A 240 8.93 -17.84 3.93
N GLY A 241 9.10 -16.89 4.85
CA GLY A 241 10.21 -15.94 4.91
C GLY A 241 9.97 -14.72 3.99
N LEU A 242 10.22 -13.52 4.53
CA LEU A 242 9.90 -12.24 3.84
C LEU A 242 10.54 -12.14 2.44
N ASP A 243 11.80 -12.57 2.29
CA ASP A 243 12.50 -12.49 0.99
C ASP A 243 11.85 -13.42 -0.05
N ASN A 244 11.36 -14.59 0.37
CA ASN A 244 10.62 -15.51 -0.49
C ASN A 244 9.24 -14.94 -0.84
N VAL A 245 8.55 -14.29 0.12
CA VAL A 245 7.29 -13.59 -0.12
C VAL A 245 7.49 -12.48 -1.16
N PHE A 246 8.53 -11.67 -1.05
CA PHE A 246 8.86 -10.62 -2.02
C PHE A 246 9.18 -11.21 -3.40
N ARG A 247 9.99 -12.27 -3.42
CA ARG A 247 10.30 -12.99 -4.67
C ARG A 247 9.04 -13.53 -5.34
N ARG A 248 8.13 -14.15 -4.60
CA ARG A 248 6.85 -14.67 -5.12
C ARG A 248 6.01 -13.55 -5.74
N HIS A 249 5.87 -12.42 -5.05
CA HIS A 249 5.13 -11.27 -5.59
C HIS A 249 5.75 -10.75 -6.89
N ARG A 250 7.07 -10.59 -6.93
CA ARG A 250 7.80 -10.16 -8.13
C ARG A 250 7.59 -11.12 -9.29
N LEU A 251 7.69 -12.43 -9.06
CA LEU A 251 7.48 -13.44 -10.11
C LEU A 251 6.05 -13.36 -10.68
N LEU A 252 5.04 -13.23 -9.83
CA LEU A 252 3.65 -13.14 -10.26
C LEU A 252 3.33 -11.82 -10.96
N ALA A 253 3.92 -10.71 -10.49
CA ALA A 253 3.83 -9.42 -11.14
C ALA A 253 4.45 -9.46 -12.53
N GLU A 254 5.65 -10.03 -12.67
CA GLU A 254 6.34 -10.11 -13.94
C GLU A 254 5.61 -11.03 -14.93
N ALA A 255 5.05 -12.16 -14.46
CA ALA A 255 4.18 -13.00 -15.30
C ALA A 255 2.96 -12.21 -15.81
N THR A 256 2.33 -11.40 -14.96
CA THR A 256 1.22 -10.51 -15.34
C THR A 256 1.69 -9.49 -16.39
N ARG A 257 2.86 -8.89 -16.21
CA ARG A 257 3.44 -7.93 -17.16
C ARG A 257 3.75 -8.57 -18.51
N ARG A 258 4.21 -9.83 -18.55
CA ARG A 258 4.44 -10.57 -19.81
C ARG A 258 3.14 -10.72 -20.59
N ALA A 259 2.05 -11.10 -19.93
CA ALA A 259 0.77 -11.21 -20.58
C ALA A 259 0.28 -9.87 -21.15
N ILE A 260 0.33 -8.82 -20.34
CA ILE A 260 -0.10 -7.48 -20.75
C ILE A 260 0.79 -6.94 -21.88
N GLY A 261 2.10 -7.21 -21.85
CA GLY A 261 3.02 -6.82 -22.91
C GLY A 261 2.61 -7.38 -24.27
N VAL A 262 2.24 -8.67 -24.33
CA VAL A 262 1.72 -9.30 -25.55
C VAL A 262 0.37 -8.69 -25.96
N TRP A 263 -0.57 -8.52 -25.01
CA TRP A 263 -1.87 -7.90 -25.35
C TRP A 263 -1.72 -6.48 -25.87
N ALA A 264 -0.73 -5.73 -25.40
CA ALA A 264 -0.47 -4.36 -25.83
C ALA A 264 -0.02 -4.25 -27.31
N GLU A 265 0.46 -5.33 -27.93
CA GLU A 265 0.78 -5.37 -29.36
C GLU A 265 -0.42 -5.03 -30.24
N GLY A 266 -1.63 -5.35 -29.79
CA GLY A 266 -2.88 -4.95 -30.44
C GLY A 266 -3.23 -3.47 -30.30
N GLN A 267 -2.45 -2.72 -29.54
CA GLN A 267 -2.52 -1.27 -29.36
C GLN A 267 -3.84 -0.73 -28.76
N ALA A 268 -4.79 -1.56 -28.36
CA ALA A 268 -6.05 -1.13 -27.73
C ALA A 268 -5.91 -0.90 -26.21
N ILE A 269 -5.02 -1.67 -25.58
CA ILE A 269 -4.73 -1.58 -24.12
C ILE A 269 -3.22 -1.59 -23.88
N GLY A 270 -2.79 -1.11 -22.73
CA GLY A 270 -1.37 -1.11 -22.36
C GLY A 270 -1.15 -0.75 -20.89
N PHE A 271 0.11 -0.66 -20.50
CA PHE A 271 0.47 -0.26 -19.14
C PHE A 271 0.15 1.19 -18.89
N ASN A 272 -0.39 1.47 -17.70
CA ASN A 272 -0.47 2.84 -17.22
C ASN A 272 0.93 3.37 -16.91
N VAL A 273 1.71 2.64 -16.10
CA VAL A 273 3.06 3.06 -15.72
C VAL A 273 4.02 2.86 -16.89
N THR A 274 4.61 3.95 -17.36
CA THR A 274 5.45 3.96 -18.56
C THR A 274 6.83 3.35 -18.32
N GLU A 275 7.47 3.74 -17.20
CA GLU A 275 8.80 3.25 -16.85
C GLU A 275 8.70 1.85 -16.19
N PRO A 276 9.30 0.80 -16.79
CA PRO A 276 9.21 -0.56 -16.24
C PRO A 276 9.68 -0.70 -14.80
N ALA A 277 10.72 0.03 -14.39
CA ALA A 277 11.27 -0.01 -13.03
C ALA A 277 10.33 0.59 -11.98
N GLU A 278 9.38 1.42 -12.40
CA GLU A 278 8.39 2.07 -11.53
C GLU A 278 7.07 1.28 -11.42
N ARG A 279 7.00 0.07 -12.01
CA ARG A 279 5.81 -0.81 -11.97
C ARG A 279 5.77 -1.62 -10.69
N SER A 280 4.62 -1.60 -10.02
CA SER A 280 4.38 -2.28 -8.75
C SER A 280 4.42 -3.81 -8.84
N ASP A 281 4.97 -4.47 -7.83
CA ASP A 281 4.89 -5.92 -7.67
C ASP A 281 3.56 -6.38 -7.02
N THR A 282 2.60 -5.48 -6.79
CA THR A 282 1.34 -5.80 -6.09
C THR A 282 0.09 -5.56 -6.93
N VAL A 283 0.14 -4.64 -7.87
CA VAL A 283 -0.96 -4.32 -8.77
C VAL A 283 -0.42 -3.83 -10.10
N THR A 284 -1.03 -4.25 -11.19
CA THR A 284 -0.76 -3.71 -12.52
C THR A 284 -1.99 -2.95 -13.02
N ALA A 285 -1.85 -1.65 -13.28
CA ALA A 285 -2.88 -0.84 -13.89
C ALA A 285 -2.74 -0.88 -15.41
N VAL A 286 -3.84 -1.24 -16.06
CA VAL A 286 -3.97 -1.33 -17.52
C VAL A 286 -4.86 -0.21 -17.98
N VAL A 287 -4.41 0.58 -18.94
CA VAL A 287 -5.19 1.64 -19.57
C VAL A 287 -5.58 1.24 -20.99
N ALA A 288 -6.72 1.71 -21.42
CA ALA A 288 -7.23 1.52 -22.77
C ALA A 288 -7.18 2.85 -23.55
N ARG A 289 -7.14 2.75 -24.87
CA ARG A 289 -7.37 3.90 -25.74
C ARG A 289 -8.78 4.46 -25.54
N GLU A 290 -8.96 5.71 -25.83
CA GLU A 290 -10.22 6.45 -25.59
C GLU A 290 -11.44 5.81 -26.25
N GLU A 291 -11.27 5.24 -27.44
CA GLU A 291 -12.32 4.56 -28.18
C GLU A 291 -12.71 3.19 -27.61
N ILE A 292 -11.90 2.60 -26.71
CA ILE A 292 -12.12 1.27 -26.13
C ILE A 292 -12.89 1.36 -24.82
N ARG A 293 -14.07 0.81 -24.81
CA ARG A 293 -14.87 0.68 -23.58
C ARG A 293 -14.42 -0.53 -22.78
N VAL A 294 -13.86 -0.30 -21.58
CA VAL A 294 -13.34 -1.38 -20.72
C VAL A 294 -14.41 -2.01 -19.82
N GLN A 295 -15.52 -1.31 -19.58
CA GLN A 295 -16.58 -1.83 -18.70
C GLN A 295 -17.16 -3.18 -19.17
N PRO A 296 -17.45 -3.42 -20.46
CA PRO A 296 -17.89 -4.74 -20.93
C PRO A 296 -16.89 -5.87 -20.64
N LEU A 297 -15.58 -5.60 -20.68
CA LEU A 297 -14.55 -6.57 -20.31
C LEU A 297 -14.61 -6.90 -18.81
N ILE A 298 -14.70 -5.88 -17.96
CA ILE A 298 -14.83 -6.05 -16.51
C ILE A 298 -16.09 -6.87 -16.18
N ASP A 299 -17.22 -6.54 -16.81
CA ASP A 299 -18.50 -7.22 -16.61
C ASP A 299 -18.46 -8.67 -17.11
N TYR A 300 -17.82 -8.93 -18.27
CA TYR A 300 -17.61 -10.28 -18.78
C TYR A 300 -16.80 -11.12 -17.79
N CYS A 301 -15.65 -10.64 -17.34
CA CYS A 301 -14.80 -11.34 -16.38
C CYS A 301 -15.57 -11.67 -15.09
N ALA A 302 -16.32 -10.70 -14.54
CA ALA A 302 -17.05 -10.88 -13.30
C ALA A 302 -18.28 -11.80 -13.45
N ASN A 303 -19.15 -11.52 -14.43
CA ASN A 303 -20.48 -12.14 -14.50
C ASN A 303 -20.48 -13.50 -15.24
N GLN A 304 -19.57 -13.70 -16.21
CA GLN A 304 -19.49 -14.94 -16.96
C GLN A 304 -18.43 -15.91 -16.40
N CYS A 305 -17.37 -15.38 -15.79
CA CYS A 305 -16.22 -16.19 -15.38
C CYS A 305 -15.91 -16.12 -13.86
N GLY A 306 -16.62 -15.30 -13.08
CA GLY A 306 -16.41 -15.17 -11.64
C GLY A 306 -15.09 -14.50 -11.25
N VAL A 307 -14.41 -13.80 -12.18
CA VAL A 307 -13.15 -13.10 -11.94
C VAL A 307 -13.40 -11.60 -11.82
N VAL A 308 -13.20 -11.04 -10.64
CA VAL A 308 -13.42 -9.62 -10.36
C VAL A 308 -12.12 -8.84 -10.59
N LEU A 309 -12.08 -8.05 -11.65
CA LEU A 309 -10.99 -7.12 -11.90
C LEU A 309 -11.16 -5.84 -11.07
N GLY A 310 -10.06 -5.23 -10.65
CA GLY A 310 -10.09 -3.92 -10.02
C GLY A 310 -10.49 -2.84 -11.03
N ARG A 311 -11.46 -1.98 -10.67
CA ARG A 311 -11.79 -0.81 -11.50
C ARG A 311 -10.66 0.21 -11.43
N ALA A 312 -10.40 0.91 -12.52
CA ALA A 312 -9.50 2.07 -12.50
C ALA A 312 -10.09 3.19 -11.62
N LEU A 313 -9.25 4.00 -11.01
CA LEU A 313 -9.62 5.03 -10.05
C LEU A 313 -9.02 6.39 -10.41
N GLY A 314 -9.60 7.46 -9.86
CA GLY A 314 -9.12 8.81 -10.07
C GLY A 314 -9.22 9.23 -11.53
N THR A 315 -8.18 9.80 -12.08
CA THR A 315 -8.12 10.27 -13.50
C THR A 315 -8.23 9.13 -14.53
N LEU A 316 -8.06 7.87 -14.07
CA LEU A 316 -8.15 6.68 -14.90
C LEU A 316 -9.54 6.02 -14.87
N GLU A 317 -10.49 6.55 -14.10
CA GLU A 317 -11.84 5.99 -13.98
C GLU A 317 -12.51 5.84 -15.36
N GLY A 318 -13.04 4.65 -15.63
CA GLY A 318 -13.65 4.31 -16.91
C GLY A 318 -12.66 4.07 -18.07
N LYS A 319 -11.37 4.39 -17.89
CA LYS A 319 -10.34 4.30 -18.95
C LYS A 319 -9.44 3.08 -18.84
N GLY A 320 -9.68 2.20 -17.88
CA GLY A 320 -8.83 1.04 -17.65
C GLY A 320 -9.33 0.12 -16.56
N PHE A 321 -8.52 -0.84 -16.21
CA PHE A 321 -8.76 -1.81 -15.12
C PHE A 321 -7.44 -2.14 -14.43
N ARG A 322 -7.54 -2.84 -13.30
CA ARG A 322 -6.36 -3.25 -12.53
C ARG A 322 -6.39 -4.74 -12.27
N ILE A 323 -5.23 -5.37 -12.36
CA ILE A 323 -5.00 -6.75 -11.93
C ILE A 323 -4.16 -6.70 -10.65
N ALA A 324 -4.75 -7.11 -9.53
CA ALA A 324 -4.04 -7.23 -8.27
C ALA A 324 -3.35 -8.60 -8.17
N HIS A 325 -2.11 -8.59 -7.71
CA HIS A 325 -1.28 -9.78 -7.50
C HIS A 325 -0.55 -9.69 -6.16
N MET A 326 -1.30 -9.35 -5.09
CA MET A 326 -0.81 -9.15 -3.72
C MET A 326 -1.44 -10.11 -2.73
N GLY A 327 -0.73 -10.39 -1.65
CA GLY A 327 -1.19 -11.23 -0.55
C GLY A 327 -0.97 -12.72 -0.79
N HIS A 328 -1.91 -13.56 -0.34
CA HIS A 328 -1.82 -15.01 -0.48
C HIS A 328 -2.29 -15.47 -1.86
N ILE A 329 -1.50 -15.17 -2.87
CA ILE A 329 -1.76 -15.57 -4.25
C ILE A 329 -0.65 -16.48 -4.79
N ASN A 330 -0.99 -17.25 -5.82
CA ASN A 330 -0.10 -18.22 -6.46
C ASN A 330 -0.24 -18.20 -7.98
N ALA A 331 0.61 -18.95 -8.67
CA ALA A 331 0.64 -19.02 -10.13
C ALA A 331 -0.71 -19.47 -10.74
N PRO A 332 -1.41 -20.52 -10.25
CA PRO A 332 -2.74 -20.89 -10.76
C PRO A 332 -3.76 -19.76 -10.72
N MET A 333 -3.80 -18.96 -9.63
CA MET A 333 -4.70 -17.82 -9.49
C MET A 333 -4.41 -16.73 -10.53
N VAL A 334 -3.15 -16.41 -10.73
CA VAL A 334 -2.72 -15.40 -11.72
C VAL A 334 -2.99 -15.90 -13.13
N ILE A 335 -2.57 -17.12 -13.47
CA ILE A 335 -2.77 -17.71 -14.81
C ILE A 335 -4.26 -17.78 -15.13
N GLY A 336 -5.11 -18.23 -14.18
CA GLY A 336 -6.56 -18.27 -14.35
C GLY A 336 -7.15 -16.89 -14.63
N THR A 337 -6.71 -15.87 -13.88
CA THR A 337 -7.14 -14.47 -14.09
C THR A 337 -6.73 -13.98 -15.48
N LEU A 338 -5.47 -14.20 -15.88
CA LEU A 338 -4.96 -13.77 -17.19
C LEU A 338 -5.69 -14.50 -18.34
N GLY A 339 -5.97 -15.80 -18.20
CA GLY A 339 -6.75 -16.58 -19.17
C GLY A 339 -8.15 -16.01 -19.36
N VAL A 340 -8.84 -15.66 -18.27
CA VAL A 340 -10.18 -15.05 -18.33
C VAL A 340 -10.15 -13.68 -19.00
N VAL A 341 -9.14 -12.85 -18.70
CA VAL A 341 -8.96 -11.54 -19.38
C VAL A 341 -8.75 -11.75 -20.88
N GLU A 342 -7.86 -12.67 -21.30
CA GLU A 342 -7.58 -12.92 -22.71
C GLU A 342 -8.81 -13.49 -23.44
N MET A 343 -9.60 -14.36 -22.80
CA MET A 343 -10.91 -14.80 -23.31
C MET A 343 -11.85 -13.61 -23.53
N GLY A 344 -11.96 -12.71 -22.54
CA GLY A 344 -12.82 -11.52 -22.64
C GLY A 344 -12.39 -10.57 -23.76
N LEU A 345 -11.08 -10.32 -23.90
CA LEU A 345 -10.53 -9.54 -25.01
C LEU A 345 -10.92 -10.14 -26.37
N SER A 346 -10.87 -11.46 -26.48
CA SER A 346 -11.23 -12.20 -27.71
C SER A 346 -12.73 -12.15 -28.01
N VAL A 347 -13.58 -12.43 -27.01
CA VAL A 347 -15.04 -12.45 -27.15
C VAL A 347 -15.59 -11.07 -27.50
N LEU A 348 -15.01 -10.03 -26.92
CA LEU A 348 -15.44 -8.65 -27.16
C LEU A 348 -14.76 -8.00 -28.37
N ASN A 349 -13.95 -8.75 -29.13
CA ASN A 349 -13.20 -8.28 -30.28
C ASN A 349 -12.34 -7.03 -29.96
N ILE A 350 -11.81 -6.93 -28.74
CA ILE A 350 -10.85 -5.90 -28.38
C ILE A 350 -9.51 -6.26 -29.00
N PRO A 351 -8.91 -5.38 -29.84
CA PRO A 351 -7.64 -5.69 -30.49
C PRO A 351 -6.53 -5.97 -29.47
N HIS A 352 -5.90 -7.15 -29.56
CA HIS A 352 -4.80 -7.54 -28.67
C HIS A 352 -3.89 -8.58 -29.33
N GLY A 353 -2.62 -8.60 -28.95
CA GLY A 353 -1.72 -9.71 -29.29
C GLY A 353 -2.18 -11.02 -28.67
N LYS A 354 -2.05 -12.11 -29.37
CA LYS A 354 -2.49 -13.44 -28.94
C LYS A 354 -1.41 -14.16 -28.14
N GLY A 355 -1.81 -14.93 -27.14
CA GLY A 355 -0.91 -15.77 -26.36
C GLY A 355 -0.26 -15.05 -25.16
N GLY A 356 -0.87 -13.99 -24.64
CA GLY A 356 -0.40 -13.32 -23.44
C GLY A 356 -0.34 -14.26 -22.24
N THR A 357 -1.37 -15.06 -22.03
CA THR A 357 -1.39 -16.09 -20.97
C THR A 357 -0.29 -17.13 -21.15
N ALA A 358 -0.01 -17.56 -22.39
CA ALA A 358 1.10 -18.47 -22.68
C ALA A 358 2.46 -17.82 -22.35
N ALA A 359 2.65 -16.56 -22.66
CA ALA A 359 3.89 -15.83 -22.31
C ALA A 359 4.11 -15.74 -20.78
N ALA A 360 3.04 -15.60 -20.00
CA ALA A 360 3.11 -15.66 -18.54
C ALA A 360 3.51 -17.06 -18.04
N ILE A 361 2.96 -18.11 -18.62
CA ILE A 361 3.29 -19.52 -18.29
C ILE A 361 4.77 -19.79 -18.62
N ASP A 362 5.22 -19.41 -19.83
CA ASP A 362 6.60 -19.60 -20.27
C ASP A 362 7.61 -18.88 -19.36
N TYR A 363 7.25 -17.70 -18.87
CA TYR A 363 8.08 -16.98 -17.92
C TYR A 363 8.16 -17.72 -16.59
N LEU A 364 7.02 -18.13 -16.02
CA LEU A 364 6.99 -18.84 -14.72
C LEU A 364 7.71 -20.18 -14.79
N ALA A 365 7.56 -20.93 -15.89
CA ALA A 365 8.24 -22.21 -16.07
C ALA A 365 9.77 -22.08 -16.07
N LYS A 366 10.30 -20.93 -16.49
CA LYS A 366 11.76 -20.67 -16.49
C LYS A 366 12.25 -20.08 -15.16
N ALA A 367 11.39 -19.33 -14.45
CA ALA A 367 11.76 -18.60 -13.26
C ALA A 367 11.58 -19.41 -11.96
N VAL A 368 10.75 -20.45 -11.98
CA VAL A 368 10.51 -21.35 -10.85
C VAL A 368 11.27 -22.64 -11.13
N PRO A 369 12.35 -22.95 -10.39
CA PRO A 369 13.08 -24.19 -10.60
C PRO A 369 12.21 -25.42 -10.26
N ALA A 370 12.51 -26.56 -10.92
CA ALA A 370 11.83 -27.83 -10.72
C ALA A 370 12.08 -28.41 -9.31
#